data_3ec957b2f4d88424822cff9a3ebc1554
#
_entry.id   3ec957b2f4d88424822cff9a3ebc1554
#
_cell.length_a   1.000
_cell.length_b   1.000
_cell.length_c   1.000
_cell.angle_alpha   90.00
_cell.angle_beta   90.00
_cell.angle_gamma   90.00
#
_symmetry.space_group_name_H-M   'P 1'
#
loop_
_entity.id
_entity.type
_entity.pdbx_description
1 polymer ?
#
loop_
_entity_poly.entity_id
_entity_poly.type
_entity_poly.pdbx_seq_one_letter_code
_entity_poly.pdbx_strand_id
1 'polypeptide(L)'
;MNVAWPAPRTLVVAGLGLALVAAIAVGGWYWYDTEQRRVGAAYAEVMTRAYAAQAPQATSDTRTRVARELEELIARHPSGASAAEAAYELGNLRYAAQQYPAARGAYEIAVARGASPTVRTLARSSIGYTWEAERNFAKALDAFQAVAKDLGPKDFLYEQTLLDLARAQELAGRTADAVATYQRLLKDFPAARRADEIRGRLVTLGAPAPVPAPPTAPASAPVRR
;
A
#
# COMPACT_ATOMS: atom_id res chain seq x y z
N MET A 1 -18.98 59.35 -14.18
CA MET A 1 -19.79 58.11 -14.09
C MET A 1 -20.43 58.10 -12.69
N ASN A 2 -21.76 58.43 -12.60
CA ASN A 2 -22.48 58.36 -11.32
C ASN A 2 -22.86 56.89 -11.05
N VAL A 3 -22.21 56.25 -10.12
CA VAL A 3 -22.61 54.93 -9.66
C VAL A 3 -23.84 55.11 -8.77
N ALA A 4 -25.02 54.76 -9.30
CA ALA A 4 -26.24 54.75 -8.50
C ALA A 4 -26.19 53.65 -7.46
N TRP A 5 -26.18 54.00 -6.18
CA TRP A 5 -26.21 53.01 -5.08
C TRP A 5 -27.57 52.31 -5.07
N PRO A 6 -27.62 50.97 -4.90
CA PRO A 6 -28.88 50.24 -4.81
C PRO A 6 -29.71 50.68 -3.61
N ALA A 7 -31.03 50.62 -3.75
CA ALA A 7 -31.94 51.00 -2.67
C ALA A 7 -31.67 50.19 -1.39
N PRO A 8 -31.83 50.79 -0.20
CA PRO A 8 -31.48 50.10 1.08
C PRO A 8 -32.24 48.79 1.27
N ARG A 9 -33.42 48.65 0.71
CA ARG A 9 -34.20 47.40 0.74
C ARG A 9 -33.51 46.27 -0.06
N THR A 10 -32.90 46.57 -1.19
CA THR A 10 -32.18 45.57 -2.01
C THR A 10 -30.88 45.10 -1.31
N LEU A 11 -30.20 45.99 -0.59
CA LEU A 11 -29.03 45.63 0.21
C LEU A 11 -29.40 44.75 1.38
N VAL A 12 -30.52 44.99 2.05
CA VAL A 12 -31.00 44.12 3.16
C VAL A 12 -31.39 42.74 2.64
N VAL A 13 -32.13 42.66 1.54
CA VAL A 13 -32.51 41.36 0.94
C VAL A 13 -31.27 40.57 0.46
N ALA A 14 -30.33 41.27 -0.18
CA ALA A 14 -29.07 40.65 -0.60
C ALA A 14 -28.24 40.16 0.61
N GLY A 15 -28.18 40.94 1.70
CA GLY A 15 -27.51 40.55 2.95
C GLY A 15 -28.14 39.33 3.62
N LEU A 16 -29.49 39.29 3.68
CA LEU A 16 -30.21 38.11 4.21
C LEU A 16 -30.01 36.88 3.33
N GLY A 17 -30.02 37.03 2.02
CA GLY A 17 -29.72 35.93 1.07
C GLY A 17 -28.32 35.39 1.26
N LEU A 18 -27.30 36.24 1.42
CA LEU A 18 -25.93 35.88 1.66
C LEU A 18 -25.76 35.15 3.03
N ALA A 19 -26.42 35.67 4.06
CA ALA A 19 -26.43 35.06 5.39
C ALA A 19 -27.05 33.63 5.38
N LEU A 20 -28.14 33.44 4.64
CA LEU A 20 -28.78 32.15 4.45
C LEU A 20 -27.86 31.15 3.73
N VAL A 21 -27.22 31.57 2.66
CA VAL A 21 -26.26 30.76 1.91
C VAL A 21 -25.06 30.36 2.82
N ALA A 22 -24.54 31.31 3.57
CA ALA A 22 -23.46 31.06 4.52
C ALA A 22 -23.90 30.09 5.62
N ALA A 23 -25.09 30.20 6.18
CA ALA A 23 -25.63 29.28 7.17
C ALA A 23 -25.79 27.86 6.63
N ILE A 24 -26.29 27.73 5.38
CA ILE A 24 -26.40 26.41 4.70
C ILE A 24 -25.00 25.80 4.46
N ALA A 25 -24.05 26.62 4.00
CA ALA A 25 -22.68 26.16 3.75
C ALA A 25 -21.98 25.70 5.05
N VAL A 26 -22.08 26.48 6.13
CA VAL A 26 -21.51 26.13 7.44
C VAL A 26 -22.20 24.90 8.04
N GLY A 27 -23.53 24.85 7.99
CA GLY A 27 -24.31 23.70 8.47
C GLY A 27 -23.99 22.41 7.70
N GLY A 28 -23.93 22.52 6.38
CA GLY A 28 -23.54 21.40 5.50
C GLY A 28 -22.10 20.92 5.75
N TRP A 29 -21.17 21.87 5.87
CA TRP A 29 -19.78 21.54 6.23
C TRP A 29 -19.66 20.87 7.62
N TYR A 30 -20.35 21.39 8.62
CA TYR A 30 -20.36 20.83 9.98
C TYR A 30 -20.93 19.41 10.01
N TRP A 31 -22.05 19.19 9.31
CA TRP A 31 -22.66 17.88 9.17
C TRP A 31 -21.70 16.89 8.47
N TYR A 32 -21.11 17.32 7.34
CA TYR A 32 -20.13 16.50 6.60
C TYR A 32 -18.91 16.14 7.46
N ASP A 33 -18.31 17.12 8.15
CA ASP A 33 -17.14 16.90 9.03
C ASP A 33 -17.47 15.93 10.18
N THR A 34 -18.65 16.09 10.79
CA THR A 34 -19.11 15.22 11.88
C THR A 34 -19.29 13.79 11.40
N GLU A 35 -19.87 13.59 10.22
CA GLU A 35 -20.06 12.27 9.62
C GLU A 35 -18.72 11.63 9.26
N GLN A 36 -17.79 12.38 8.68
CA GLN A 36 -16.45 11.88 8.38
C GLN A 36 -15.69 11.44 9.64
N ARG A 37 -15.83 12.18 10.73
CA ARG A 37 -15.23 11.80 12.01
C ARG A 37 -15.82 10.51 12.58
N ARG A 38 -17.14 10.32 12.48
CA ARG A 38 -17.83 9.09 12.92
C ARG A 38 -17.38 7.89 12.11
N VAL A 39 -17.33 8.03 10.79
CA VAL A 39 -16.86 6.99 9.89
C VAL A 39 -15.39 6.66 10.16
N GLY A 40 -14.53 7.67 10.33
CA GLY A 40 -13.14 7.48 10.69
C GLY A 40 -12.95 6.73 12.02
N ALA A 41 -13.73 7.06 13.04
CA ALA A 41 -13.70 6.37 14.33
C ALA A 41 -14.13 4.89 14.21
N ALA A 42 -15.19 4.61 13.43
CA ALA A 42 -15.64 3.24 13.16
C ALA A 42 -14.55 2.42 12.46
N TYR A 43 -13.87 2.99 11.45
CA TYR A 43 -12.72 2.34 10.82
C TYR A 43 -11.57 2.10 11.80
N ALA A 44 -11.19 3.09 12.61
CA ALA A 44 -10.09 2.96 13.58
C ALA A 44 -10.34 1.82 14.58
N GLU A 45 -11.58 1.66 15.04
CA GLU A 45 -11.95 0.59 15.95
C GLU A 45 -11.83 -0.79 15.30
N VAL A 46 -12.36 -0.98 14.10
CA VAL A 46 -12.27 -2.27 13.38
C VAL A 46 -10.83 -2.56 12.97
N MET A 47 -10.07 -1.55 12.54
CA MET A 47 -8.66 -1.69 12.19
C MET A 47 -7.80 -2.16 13.37
N THR A 48 -8.06 -1.66 14.58
CA THR A 48 -7.38 -2.14 15.79
C THR A 48 -7.60 -3.64 15.98
N ARG A 49 -8.83 -4.13 15.79
CA ARG A 49 -9.15 -5.56 15.83
C ARG A 49 -8.51 -6.34 14.67
N ALA A 50 -8.43 -5.73 13.49
CA ALA A 50 -7.80 -6.36 12.33
C ALA A 50 -6.30 -6.60 12.56
N TYR A 51 -5.58 -5.63 13.10
CA TYR A 51 -4.17 -5.82 13.46
C TYR A 51 -3.99 -6.89 14.54
N ALA A 52 -4.85 -6.91 15.56
CA ALA A 52 -4.81 -7.96 16.59
C ALA A 52 -5.11 -9.35 16.00
N ALA A 53 -5.99 -9.45 15.00
CA ALA A 53 -6.33 -10.70 14.33
C ALA A 53 -5.22 -11.24 13.41
N GLN A 54 -4.22 -10.43 13.05
CA GLN A 54 -3.03 -10.88 12.32
C GLN A 54 -1.97 -11.52 13.22
N ALA A 55 -2.07 -11.35 14.53
CA ALA A 55 -1.13 -11.95 15.46
C ALA A 55 -1.13 -13.49 15.34
N PRO A 56 0.04 -14.16 15.51
CA PRO A 56 0.16 -15.61 15.36
C PRO A 56 -0.81 -16.41 16.24
N GLN A 57 -1.14 -15.90 17.43
CA GLN A 57 -2.03 -16.53 18.40
C GLN A 57 -3.53 -16.30 18.09
N ALA A 58 -3.88 -15.49 17.12
CA ALA A 58 -5.28 -15.24 16.76
C ALA A 58 -5.92 -16.50 16.16
N THR A 59 -7.13 -16.82 16.61
CA THR A 59 -7.87 -17.97 16.09
C THR A 59 -8.45 -17.71 14.70
N SER A 60 -8.76 -18.79 13.96
CA SER A 60 -9.44 -18.71 12.68
C SER A 60 -10.80 -18.00 12.79
N ASP A 61 -11.53 -18.26 13.88
CA ASP A 61 -12.84 -17.64 14.13
C ASP A 61 -12.73 -16.13 14.36
N THR A 62 -11.68 -15.70 15.08
CA THR A 62 -11.39 -14.28 15.27
C THR A 62 -11.10 -13.61 13.92
N ARG A 63 -10.23 -14.21 13.10
CA ARG A 63 -9.92 -13.69 11.76
C ARG A 63 -11.16 -13.59 10.87
N THR A 64 -11.98 -14.64 10.87
CA THR A 64 -13.21 -14.68 10.06
C THR A 64 -14.22 -13.62 10.50
N ARG A 65 -14.41 -13.43 11.82
CA ARG A 65 -15.29 -12.40 12.35
C ARG A 65 -14.84 -11.00 11.98
N VAL A 66 -13.56 -10.69 12.20
CA VAL A 66 -13.01 -9.37 11.89
C VAL A 66 -13.02 -9.10 10.37
N ALA A 67 -12.74 -10.12 9.54
CA ALA A 67 -12.86 -9.97 8.10
C ALA A 67 -14.29 -9.59 7.68
N ARG A 68 -15.31 -10.19 8.30
CA ARG A 68 -16.71 -9.83 8.05
C ARG A 68 -17.05 -8.41 8.51
N GLU A 69 -16.56 -8.00 9.69
CA GLU A 69 -16.73 -6.63 10.19
C GLU A 69 -16.13 -5.59 9.22
N LEU A 70 -14.94 -5.87 8.66
CA LEU A 70 -14.32 -5.02 7.63
C LEU A 70 -15.15 -4.98 6.34
N GLU A 71 -15.65 -6.13 5.87
CA GLU A 71 -16.50 -6.20 4.67
C GLU A 71 -17.77 -5.35 4.83
N GLU A 72 -18.46 -5.49 5.97
CA GLU A 72 -19.66 -4.72 6.27
C GLU A 72 -19.39 -3.23 6.36
N LEU A 73 -18.25 -2.84 6.96
CA LEU A 73 -17.87 -1.44 7.10
C LEU A 73 -17.52 -0.82 5.74
N ILE A 74 -16.74 -1.54 4.91
CA ILE A 74 -16.38 -1.12 3.56
C ILE A 74 -17.64 -1.02 2.66
N ALA A 75 -18.62 -1.92 2.83
CA ALA A 75 -19.87 -1.87 2.08
C ALA A 75 -20.72 -0.66 2.47
N ARG A 76 -20.78 -0.31 3.76
CA ARG A 76 -21.53 0.86 4.26
C ARG A 76 -20.87 2.20 3.93
N HIS A 77 -19.54 2.26 3.97
CA HIS A 77 -18.74 3.48 3.77
C HIS A 77 -17.63 3.22 2.75
N PRO A 78 -17.96 3.06 1.46
CA PRO A 78 -17.04 2.54 0.45
C PRO A 78 -15.97 3.53 -0.02
N SER A 79 -15.96 4.76 0.44
CA SER A 79 -15.09 5.83 -0.10
C SER A 79 -14.06 6.31 0.93
N GLY A 80 -12.95 6.86 0.40
CA GLY A 80 -11.88 7.45 1.19
C GLY A 80 -10.71 6.52 1.52
N ALA A 81 -9.65 7.11 2.07
CA ALA A 81 -8.41 6.43 2.40
C ALA A 81 -8.62 5.30 3.42
N SER A 82 -9.48 5.53 4.43
CA SER A 82 -9.77 4.53 5.46
C SER A 82 -10.42 3.25 4.88
N ALA A 83 -11.32 3.40 3.89
CA ALA A 83 -11.92 2.26 3.20
C ALA A 83 -10.86 1.48 2.39
N ALA A 84 -9.93 2.18 1.76
CA ALA A 84 -8.87 1.56 0.99
C ALA A 84 -7.86 0.82 1.88
N GLU A 85 -7.49 1.39 3.03
CA GLU A 85 -6.63 0.74 4.02
C GLU A 85 -7.33 -0.47 4.65
N ALA A 86 -8.61 -0.35 5.01
CA ALA A 86 -9.41 -1.46 5.52
C ALA A 86 -9.54 -2.61 4.50
N ALA A 87 -9.67 -2.29 3.22
CA ALA A 87 -9.68 -3.29 2.17
C ALA A 87 -8.32 -4.02 2.03
N TYR A 88 -7.21 -3.31 2.22
CA TYR A 88 -5.88 -3.94 2.27
C TYR A 88 -5.79 -4.93 3.45
N GLU A 89 -6.22 -4.53 4.64
CA GLU A 89 -6.19 -5.41 5.82
C GLU A 89 -7.17 -6.59 5.70
N LEU A 90 -8.33 -6.38 5.09
CA LEU A 90 -9.23 -7.47 4.73
C LEU A 90 -8.54 -8.49 3.81
N GLY A 91 -7.78 -8.00 2.83
CA GLY A 91 -6.96 -8.83 1.95
C GLY A 91 -5.95 -9.67 2.73
N ASN A 92 -5.26 -9.07 3.71
CA ASN A 92 -4.30 -9.75 4.57
C ASN A 92 -4.96 -10.87 5.41
N LEU A 93 -6.12 -10.61 6.00
CA LEU A 93 -6.87 -11.62 6.76
C LEU A 93 -7.35 -12.78 5.86
N ARG A 94 -7.85 -12.46 4.65
CA ARG A 94 -8.26 -13.46 3.65
C ARG A 94 -7.09 -14.29 3.14
N TYR A 95 -5.93 -13.65 2.91
CA TYR A 95 -4.71 -14.34 2.53
C TYR A 95 -4.25 -15.32 3.62
N ALA A 96 -4.22 -14.88 4.89
CA ALA A 96 -3.87 -15.73 6.03
C ALA A 96 -4.84 -16.91 6.20
N ALA A 97 -6.09 -16.76 5.79
CA ALA A 97 -7.11 -17.83 5.73
C ALA A 97 -7.02 -18.69 4.44
N GLN A 98 -6.00 -18.48 3.59
CA GLN A 98 -5.81 -19.15 2.29
C GLN A 98 -6.98 -18.93 1.30
N GLN A 99 -7.76 -17.89 1.49
CA GLN A 99 -8.86 -17.49 0.61
C GLN A 99 -8.33 -16.56 -0.50
N TYR A 100 -7.39 -17.04 -1.30
CA TYR A 100 -6.63 -16.23 -2.23
C TYR A 100 -7.47 -15.42 -3.24
N PRO A 101 -8.53 -15.96 -3.87
CA PRO A 101 -9.38 -15.16 -4.74
C PRO A 101 -10.09 -14.02 -4.02
N ALA A 102 -10.58 -14.24 -2.79
CA ALA A 102 -11.22 -13.21 -1.97
C ALA A 102 -10.18 -12.16 -1.49
N ALA A 103 -8.96 -12.59 -1.16
CA ALA A 103 -7.87 -11.68 -0.83
C ALA A 103 -7.54 -10.75 -2.01
N ARG A 104 -7.44 -11.28 -3.24
CA ARG A 104 -7.23 -10.47 -4.44
C ARG A 104 -8.30 -9.40 -4.62
N GLY A 105 -9.57 -9.79 -4.53
CA GLY A 105 -10.68 -8.84 -4.63
C GLY A 105 -10.58 -7.70 -3.60
N ALA A 106 -10.18 -8.01 -2.37
CA ALA A 106 -9.98 -6.99 -1.34
C ALA A 106 -8.78 -6.07 -1.66
N TYR A 107 -7.65 -6.61 -2.12
CA TYR A 107 -6.50 -5.81 -2.56
C TYR A 107 -6.82 -4.93 -3.78
N GLU A 108 -7.60 -5.43 -4.73
CA GLU A 108 -8.08 -4.65 -5.88
C GLU A 108 -8.94 -3.46 -5.44
N ILE A 109 -9.80 -3.64 -4.42
CA ILE A 109 -10.56 -2.55 -3.79
C ILE A 109 -9.59 -1.51 -3.21
N ALA A 110 -8.55 -1.92 -2.48
CA ALA A 110 -7.55 -1.02 -1.92
C ALA A 110 -6.85 -0.20 -3.03
N VAL A 111 -6.46 -0.85 -4.12
CA VAL A 111 -5.83 -0.19 -5.28
C VAL A 111 -6.77 0.82 -5.92
N ALA A 112 -8.05 0.47 -6.12
CA ALA A 112 -9.02 1.28 -6.86
C ALA A 112 -9.56 2.47 -6.05
N ARG A 113 -9.61 2.39 -4.71
CA ARG A 113 -10.31 3.36 -3.86
C ARG A 113 -9.40 4.42 -3.21
N GLY A 114 -8.22 4.68 -3.76
CA GLY A 114 -7.39 5.81 -3.34
C GLY A 114 -6.54 5.55 -2.10
N ALA A 115 -6.10 4.32 -1.91
CA ALA A 115 -5.05 4.00 -0.94
C ALA A 115 -3.83 4.91 -1.12
N SER A 116 -3.11 5.18 -0.04
CA SER A 116 -1.83 5.88 -0.10
C SER A 116 -0.89 5.18 -1.10
N PRO A 117 0.07 5.88 -1.71
CA PRO A 117 1.00 5.26 -2.66
C PRO A 117 1.67 3.99 -2.10
N THR A 118 2.06 4.02 -0.82
CA THR A 118 2.66 2.87 -0.13
C THR A 118 1.68 1.70 -0.02
N VAL A 119 0.46 1.92 0.47
CA VAL A 119 -0.56 0.86 0.61
C VAL A 119 -0.96 0.31 -0.76
N ARG A 120 -1.04 1.16 -1.78
CA ARG A 120 -1.30 0.72 -3.16
C ARG A 120 -0.22 -0.20 -3.69
N THR A 121 1.05 0.15 -3.47
CA THR A 121 2.19 -0.70 -3.86
C THR A 121 2.15 -2.04 -3.12
N LEU A 122 1.92 -2.01 -1.80
CA LEU A 122 1.77 -3.23 -0.99
C LEU A 122 0.61 -4.09 -1.47
N ALA A 123 -0.57 -3.51 -1.75
CA ALA A 123 -1.73 -4.24 -2.24
C ALA A 123 -1.45 -4.92 -3.60
N ARG A 124 -0.79 -4.21 -4.54
CA ARG A 124 -0.39 -4.77 -5.84
C ARG A 124 0.62 -5.91 -5.69
N SER A 125 1.60 -5.78 -4.78
CA SER A 125 2.53 -6.86 -4.47
C SER A 125 1.80 -8.05 -3.85
N SER A 126 0.84 -7.78 -2.95
CA SER A 126 0.03 -8.82 -2.29
C SER A 126 -0.84 -9.61 -3.29
N ILE A 127 -1.32 -8.97 -4.37
CA ILE A 127 -1.96 -9.68 -5.48
C ILE A 127 -0.98 -10.68 -6.10
N GLY A 128 0.27 -10.30 -6.32
CA GLY A 128 1.33 -11.19 -6.79
C GLY A 128 1.54 -12.40 -5.87
N TYR A 129 1.60 -12.17 -4.57
CA TYR A 129 1.72 -13.25 -3.57
C TYR A 129 0.52 -14.21 -3.59
N THR A 130 -0.71 -13.73 -3.84
CA THR A 130 -1.87 -14.63 -3.94
C THR A 130 -1.75 -15.56 -5.14
N TRP A 131 -1.25 -15.06 -6.28
CA TRP A 131 -1.02 -15.88 -7.47
C TRP A 131 0.11 -16.89 -7.26
N GLU A 132 1.17 -16.49 -6.56
CA GLU A 132 2.27 -17.37 -6.18
C GLU A 132 1.79 -18.51 -5.27
N ALA A 133 0.96 -18.20 -4.27
CA ALA A 133 0.38 -19.18 -3.36
C ALA A 133 -0.53 -20.20 -4.09
N GLU A 134 -1.22 -19.76 -5.14
CA GLU A 134 -1.98 -20.65 -6.04
C GLU A 134 -1.12 -21.35 -7.11
N ARG A 135 0.20 -21.16 -7.04
CA ARG A 135 1.18 -21.69 -8.01
C ARG A 135 0.98 -21.20 -9.45
N ASN A 136 0.26 -20.09 -9.61
CA ASN A 136 0.15 -19.42 -10.91
C ASN A 136 1.31 -18.43 -11.10
N PHE A 137 2.50 -18.99 -11.33
CA PHE A 137 3.73 -18.22 -11.37
C PHE A 137 3.79 -17.22 -12.53
N ALA A 138 3.08 -17.49 -13.64
CA ALA A 138 2.99 -16.53 -14.74
C ALA A 138 2.26 -15.24 -14.32
N LYS A 139 1.10 -15.36 -13.66
CA LYS A 139 0.36 -14.20 -13.17
C LYS A 139 1.07 -13.50 -12.00
N ALA A 140 1.75 -14.26 -11.13
CA ALA A 140 2.58 -13.69 -10.08
C ALA A 140 3.69 -12.82 -10.67
N LEU A 141 4.39 -13.34 -11.67
CA LEU A 141 5.43 -12.61 -12.40
C LEU A 141 4.90 -11.32 -13.02
N ASP A 142 3.77 -11.37 -13.73
CA ASP A 142 3.14 -10.19 -14.34
C ASP A 142 2.81 -9.13 -13.28
N ALA A 143 2.28 -9.55 -12.13
CA ALA A 143 1.96 -8.64 -11.02
C ALA A 143 3.21 -7.96 -10.46
N PHE A 144 4.28 -8.70 -10.15
CA PHE A 144 5.52 -8.13 -9.62
C PHE A 144 6.25 -7.28 -10.66
N GLN A 145 6.24 -7.65 -11.94
CA GLN A 145 6.77 -6.81 -13.01
C GLN A 145 6.04 -5.47 -13.10
N ALA A 146 4.72 -5.47 -12.99
CA ALA A 146 3.92 -4.25 -13.01
C ALA A 146 4.25 -3.32 -11.84
N VAL A 147 4.51 -3.87 -10.63
CA VAL A 147 4.95 -3.06 -9.47
C VAL A 147 6.36 -2.54 -9.70
N ALA A 148 7.30 -3.36 -10.16
CA ALA A 148 8.69 -2.99 -10.36
C ALA A 148 8.90 -1.87 -11.39
N LYS A 149 8.01 -1.75 -12.38
CA LYS A 149 8.04 -0.67 -13.38
C LYS A 149 7.77 0.72 -12.80
N ASP A 150 6.98 0.78 -11.74
CA ASP A 150 6.53 2.03 -11.12
C ASP A 150 7.47 2.51 -10.01
N LEU A 151 8.48 1.72 -9.65
CA LEU A 151 9.41 2.00 -8.56
C LEU A 151 10.85 2.19 -9.07
N GLY A 152 11.62 2.97 -8.33
CA GLY A 152 13.04 3.19 -8.57
C GLY A 152 13.90 3.02 -7.31
N PRO A 153 15.25 3.11 -7.42
CA PRO A 153 16.17 2.84 -6.32
C PRO A 153 15.99 3.70 -5.06
N LYS A 154 15.26 4.81 -5.16
CA LYS A 154 14.96 5.70 -4.03
C LYS A 154 13.66 5.34 -3.31
N ASP A 155 12.83 4.48 -3.89
CA ASP A 155 11.56 4.08 -3.30
C ASP A 155 11.79 3.01 -2.24
N PHE A 156 11.17 3.19 -1.08
CA PHE A 156 11.34 2.31 0.09
C PHE A 156 11.04 0.83 -0.22
N LEU A 157 10.08 0.54 -1.10
CA LEU A 157 9.68 -0.83 -1.45
C LEU A 157 10.44 -1.42 -2.63
N TYR A 158 11.37 -0.68 -3.25
CA TYR A 158 12.02 -1.11 -4.47
C TYR A 158 12.90 -2.35 -4.28
N GLU A 159 13.72 -2.39 -3.21
CA GLU A 159 14.55 -3.55 -2.88
C GLU A 159 13.70 -4.82 -2.73
N GLN A 160 12.63 -4.75 -1.94
CA GLN A 160 11.73 -5.88 -1.74
C GLN A 160 11.04 -6.29 -3.05
N THR A 161 10.60 -5.32 -3.86
CA THR A 161 9.94 -5.60 -5.13
C THR A 161 10.88 -6.30 -6.12
N LEU A 162 12.16 -5.91 -6.20
CA LEU A 162 13.14 -6.61 -7.04
C LEU A 162 13.37 -8.04 -6.57
N LEU A 163 13.39 -8.26 -5.26
CA LEU A 163 13.54 -9.60 -4.69
C LEU A 163 12.35 -10.49 -5.03
N ASP A 164 11.13 -9.96 -4.89
CA ASP A 164 9.89 -10.69 -5.23
C ASP A 164 9.81 -10.99 -6.72
N LEU A 165 10.21 -10.04 -7.56
CA LEU A 165 10.30 -10.22 -9.00
C LEU A 165 11.29 -11.34 -9.37
N ALA A 166 12.50 -11.30 -8.82
CA ALA A 166 13.51 -12.31 -9.10
C ALA A 166 13.05 -13.72 -8.68
N ARG A 167 12.43 -13.84 -7.50
CA ARG A 167 11.84 -15.09 -7.03
C ARG A 167 10.71 -15.57 -7.95
N ALA A 168 9.82 -14.69 -8.38
CA ALA A 168 8.74 -15.04 -9.32
C ALA A 168 9.29 -15.49 -10.69
N GLN A 169 10.38 -14.88 -11.16
CA GLN A 169 11.08 -15.29 -12.37
C GLN A 169 11.68 -16.70 -12.24
N GLU A 170 12.30 -17.02 -11.09
CA GLU A 170 12.78 -18.40 -10.81
C GLU A 170 11.62 -19.40 -10.85
N LEU A 171 10.53 -19.10 -10.11
CA LEU A 171 9.36 -19.99 -10.02
C LEU A 171 8.68 -20.19 -11.38
N ALA A 172 8.73 -19.19 -12.25
CA ALA A 172 8.25 -19.27 -13.62
C ALA A 172 9.25 -19.93 -14.59
N GLY A 173 10.40 -20.41 -14.12
CA GLY A 173 11.45 -21.02 -14.95
C GLY A 173 12.26 -20.04 -15.81
N ARG A 174 12.15 -18.74 -15.54
CA ARG A 174 12.85 -17.67 -16.28
C ARG A 174 14.19 -17.37 -15.63
N THR A 175 15.07 -18.36 -15.62
CA THR A 175 16.36 -18.32 -14.89
C THR A 175 17.24 -17.15 -15.30
N ALA A 176 17.37 -16.86 -16.61
CA ALA A 176 18.20 -15.77 -17.08
C ALA A 176 17.70 -14.39 -16.57
N ASP A 177 16.39 -14.18 -16.56
CA ASP A 177 15.77 -12.96 -16.06
C ASP A 177 15.98 -12.84 -14.54
N ALA A 178 15.82 -13.94 -13.79
CA ALA A 178 16.04 -13.97 -12.35
C ALA A 178 17.50 -13.58 -12.01
N VAL A 179 18.46 -14.13 -12.71
CA VAL A 179 19.88 -13.79 -12.58
C VAL A 179 20.10 -12.30 -12.81
N ALA A 180 19.57 -11.75 -13.90
CA ALA A 180 19.70 -10.32 -14.21
C ALA A 180 19.07 -9.43 -13.10
N THR A 181 17.92 -9.83 -12.58
CA THR A 181 17.23 -9.09 -11.53
C THR A 181 18.00 -9.16 -10.20
N TYR A 182 18.53 -10.31 -9.81
CA TYR A 182 19.38 -10.44 -8.61
C TYR A 182 20.67 -9.65 -8.72
N GLN A 183 21.33 -9.66 -9.88
CA GLN A 183 22.52 -8.86 -10.11
C GLN A 183 22.23 -7.36 -10.03
N ARG A 184 21.11 -6.91 -10.60
CA ARG A 184 20.63 -5.53 -10.45
C ARG A 184 20.40 -5.17 -8.99
N LEU A 185 19.74 -6.04 -8.22
CA LEU A 185 19.48 -5.81 -6.80
C LEU A 185 20.79 -5.63 -6.03
N LEU A 186 21.79 -6.49 -6.23
CA LEU A 186 23.10 -6.36 -5.56
C LEU A 186 23.90 -5.14 -6.03
N LYS A 187 23.68 -4.69 -7.26
CA LYS A 187 24.28 -3.45 -7.77
C LYS A 187 23.65 -2.22 -7.13
N ASP A 188 22.34 -2.16 -7.07
CA ASP A 188 21.59 -1.03 -6.54
C ASP A 188 21.66 -0.98 -5.00
N PHE A 189 21.75 -2.14 -4.34
CA PHE A 189 21.78 -2.32 -2.89
C PHE A 189 22.92 -3.27 -2.45
N PRO A 190 24.20 -2.87 -2.54
CA PRO A 190 25.32 -3.76 -2.21
C PRO A 190 25.34 -4.20 -0.75
N ALA A 191 24.76 -3.39 0.14
CA ALA A 191 24.62 -3.65 1.58
C ALA A 191 23.21 -4.15 1.97
N ALA A 192 22.41 -4.66 1.01
CA ALA A 192 21.11 -5.23 1.30
C ALA A 192 21.19 -6.27 2.43
N ARG A 193 20.21 -6.27 3.32
CA ARG A 193 20.16 -7.23 4.45
C ARG A 193 20.23 -8.69 3.99
N ARG A 194 19.74 -8.99 2.79
CA ARG A 194 19.72 -10.34 2.20
C ARG A 194 20.78 -10.54 1.11
N ALA A 195 21.80 -9.68 1.03
CA ALA A 195 22.81 -9.75 -0.03
C ALA A 195 23.52 -11.11 -0.11
N ASP A 196 23.84 -11.73 1.02
CA ASP A 196 24.52 -13.03 1.03
C ASP A 196 23.60 -14.16 0.55
N GLU A 197 22.32 -14.13 0.92
CA GLU A 197 21.32 -15.05 0.39
C GLU A 197 21.20 -14.93 -1.12
N ILE A 198 21.13 -13.68 -1.64
CA ILE A 198 21.03 -13.41 -3.06
C ILE A 198 22.27 -13.91 -3.81
N ARG A 199 23.48 -13.72 -3.25
CA ARG A 199 24.72 -14.28 -3.83
C ARG A 199 24.67 -15.81 -3.88
N GLY A 200 24.19 -16.46 -2.82
CA GLY A 200 23.98 -17.90 -2.79
C GLY A 200 23.00 -18.38 -3.89
N ARG A 201 21.92 -17.62 -4.11
CA ARG A 201 20.97 -17.90 -5.20
C ARG A 201 21.63 -17.79 -6.57
N LEU A 202 22.40 -16.74 -6.82
CA LEU A 202 23.13 -16.59 -8.08
C LEU A 202 24.05 -17.78 -8.35
N VAL A 203 24.81 -18.23 -7.36
CA VAL A 203 25.67 -19.41 -7.48
C VAL A 203 24.84 -20.66 -7.83
N THR A 204 23.71 -20.86 -7.15
CA THR A 204 22.79 -22.00 -7.42
C THR A 204 22.24 -21.95 -8.84
N LEU A 205 22.01 -20.75 -9.38
CA LEU A 205 21.54 -20.53 -10.76
C LEU A 205 22.67 -20.57 -11.79
N GLY A 206 23.91 -20.88 -11.39
CA GLY A 206 25.08 -20.97 -12.27
C GLY A 206 25.64 -19.63 -12.74
N ALA A 207 25.30 -18.55 -12.05
CA ALA A 207 25.75 -17.21 -12.39
C ALA A 207 26.85 -16.70 -11.44
N PRO A 208 27.80 -15.85 -11.93
CA PRO A 208 28.78 -15.24 -11.05
C PRO A 208 28.09 -14.27 -10.07
N ALA A 209 28.38 -14.43 -8.78
CA ALA A 209 27.92 -13.48 -7.77
C ALA A 209 28.90 -12.32 -7.70
N PRO A 210 28.44 -11.04 -7.70
CA PRO A 210 29.31 -9.90 -7.47
C PRO A 210 30.01 -10.03 -6.11
N VAL A 211 31.35 -9.85 -6.13
CA VAL A 211 32.15 -9.85 -4.89
C VAL A 211 31.73 -8.63 -4.04
N PRO A 212 31.53 -8.79 -2.72
CA PRO A 212 31.30 -7.66 -1.83
C PRO A 212 32.42 -6.64 -1.97
N ALA A 213 32.07 -5.35 -2.11
CA ALA A 213 33.10 -4.32 -2.00
C ALA A 213 33.78 -4.43 -0.62
N PRO A 214 35.10 -4.33 -0.55
CA PRO A 214 35.79 -4.35 0.74
C PRO A 214 35.20 -3.26 1.64
N PRO A 215 35.05 -3.52 2.96
CA PRO A 215 34.49 -2.54 3.87
C PRO A 215 35.32 -1.26 3.73
N THR A 216 34.66 -0.14 3.41
CA THR A 216 35.29 1.18 3.41
C THR A 216 35.82 1.40 4.81
N ALA A 217 37.17 1.44 4.96
CA ALA A 217 37.79 1.74 6.23
C ALA A 217 37.18 3.06 6.78
N PRO A 218 36.84 3.11 8.07
CA PRO A 218 36.35 4.35 8.66
C PRO A 218 37.35 5.44 8.39
N ALA A 219 36.88 6.56 7.81
CA ALA A 219 37.74 7.72 7.56
C ALA A 219 38.46 8.05 8.85
N SER A 220 39.79 7.94 8.84
CA SER A 220 40.65 8.26 9.98
C SER A 220 40.32 9.69 10.41
N ALA A 221 39.82 9.83 11.65
CA ALA A 221 39.54 11.13 12.22
C ALA A 221 40.80 11.98 12.19
N PRO A 222 40.72 13.27 11.82
CA PRO A 222 41.88 14.12 11.79
C PRO A 222 42.48 14.23 13.21
N VAL A 223 43.73 13.81 13.35
CA VAL A 223 44.52 14.00 14.58
C VAL A 223 44.62 15.49 14.80
N ARG A 224 43.91 16.01 15.79
CA ARG A 224 44.13 17.39 16.27
C ARG A 224 45.51 17.45 16.95
N ARG A 225 46.39 18.23 16.36
CA ARG A 225 47.63 18.71 17.01
C ARG A 225 47.35 19.98 17.79
#